data_d3a4d8b2f12be810f2282040bcacc425
#
_entry.id   d3a4d8b2f12be810f2282040bcacc425
#
_cell.length_a   1.000
_cell.length_b   1.000
_cell.length_c   1.000
_cell.angle_alpha   90.00
_cell.angle_beta   90.00
_cell.angle_gamma   90.00
#
_symmetry.space_group_name_H-M   'P 1'
#
loop_
_entity.id
_entity.type
_entity.pdbx_description
1 polymer ?
#
loop_
_entity_poly.entity_id
_entity_poly.type
_entity_poly.pdbx_seq_one_letter_code
_entity_poly.pdbx_strand_id
1 'polypeptide(L)'
;IVVSDYAKGVCSDNFCQWMIEQGNAHNIPVLIDPKGADWTKYSGCDFITPNLKEMCEAAGCQRDNEDNAVVEMARAARDKFSIKNVVVTRSEKGMTLVNDTEIIHNPATAMEVFDVSGAGDTVAATLLAAAAGKLELGDAVFMANRAAGIVVAKAGTYPVHRDELLKDLLTEERK
;
A
#
# COMPACT_ATOMS: atom_id res chain seq x y z
N ILE A 1 9.25 4.95 8.16
CA ILE A 1 8.71 4.05 9.21
C ILE A 1 7.60 3.21 8.58
N VAL A 2 7.68 1.86 8.68
CA VAL A 2 6.56 0.95 8.33
C VAL A 2 5.97 0.39 9.61
N VAL A 3 4.64 0.44 9.71
CA VAL A 3 3.88 -0.20 10.79
C VAL A 3 2.89 -1.18 10.15
N SER A 4 3.13 -2.48 10.29
CA SER A 4 2.22 -3.52 9.84
C SER A 4 1.40 -4.02 11.03
N ASP A 5 0.08 -3.77 11.02
CA ASP A 5 -0.82 -4.13 12.11
C ASP A 5 -1.50 -5.47 11.84
N TYR A 6 -1.24 -6.44 12.70
CA TYR A 6 -1.86 -7.77 12.69
C TYR A 6 -2.97 -7.93 13.75
N ALA A 7 -3.39 -6.82 14.39
CA ALA A 7 -4.35 -6.83 15.50
C ALA A 7 -3.97 -7.78 16.66
N LYS A 8 -2.65 -7.88 16.95
CA LYS A 8 -2.08 -8.71 18.03
C LYS A 8 -1.72 -7.89 19.28
N GLY A 9 -2.14 -6.61 19.34
CA GLY A 9 -2.01 -5.76 20.51
C GLY A 9 -0.76 -4.86 20.55
N VAL A 10 0.23 -5.05 19.69
CA VAL A 10 1.42 -4.18 19.61
C VAL A 10 1.03 -2.79 19.09
N CYS A 11 0.25 -2.72 18.02
CA CYS A 11 -0.22 -1.48 17.40
C CYS A 11 -1.41 -0.90 18.17
N SER A 12 -1.17 -0.46 19.41
CA SER A 12 -2.16 0.30 20.19
C SER A 12 -2.33 1.71 19.61
N ASP A 13 -3.43 2.40 19.98
CA ASP A 13 -3.71 3.76 19.54
C ASP A 13 -2.57 4.72 19.88
N ASN A 14 -2.11 4.69 21.13
CA ASN A 14 -1.00 5.52 21.61
C ASN A 14 0.31 5.22 20.86
N PHE A 15 0.60 3.94 20.58
CA PHE A 15 1.81 3.56 19.86
C PHE A 15 1.76 4.05 18.40
N CYS A 16 0.67 3.83 17.69
CA CYS A 16 0.53 4.27 16.31
C CYS A 16 0.62 5.80 16.19
N GLN A 17 -0.10 6.53 17.04
CA GLN A 17 -0.05 7.99 17.05
C GLN A 17 1.35 8.52 17.39
N TRP A 18 2.03 7.94 18.37
CA TRP A 18 3.40 8.31 18.70
C TRP A 18 4.35 8.10 17.51
N MET A 19 4.25 6.97 16.79
CA MET A 19 5.09 6.70 15.61
C MET A 19 4.83 7.72 14.50
N ILE A 20 3.58 8.10 14.26
CA ILE A 20 3.19 9.11 13.27
C ILE A 20 3.72 10.49 13.66
N GLU A 21 3.58 10.87 14.94
CA GLU A 21 4.11 12.13 15.48
C GLU A 21 5.64 12.20 15.32
N GLN A 22 6.36 11.10 15.63
CA GLN A 22 7.81 11.05 15.45
C GLN A 22 8.20 11.16 13.98
N GLY A 23 7.50 10.47 13.08
CA GLY A 23 7.72 10.59 11.64
C GLY A 23 7.54 12.03 11.17
N ASN A 24 6.43 12.66 11.51
CA ASN A 24 6.13 14.05 11.15
C ASN A 24 7.17 15.04 11.72
N ALA A 25 7.57 14.88 12.98
CA ALA A 25 8.56 15.76 13.64
C ALA A 25 9.95 15.68 12.98
N HIS A 26 10.30 14.56 12.39
CA HIS A 26 11.63 14.32 11.79
C HIS A 26 11.58 14.29 10.25
N ASN A 27 10.45 14.59 9.61
CA ASN A 27 10.25 14.49 8.16
C ASN A 27 10.56 13.09 7.61
N ILE A 28 10.21 12.05 8.36
CA ILE A 28 10.35 10.65 7.98
C ILE A 28 8.96 10.14 7.60
N PRO A 29 8.74 9.68 6.34
CA PRO A 29 7.43 9.19 5.93
C PRO A 29 7.01 7.96 6.73
N VAL A 30 5.73 7.91 7.09
CA VAL A 30 5.11 6.82 7.86
C VAL A 30 4.09 6.10 6.99
N LEU A 31 4.29 4.81 6.81
CA LEU A 31 3.35 3.93 6.11
C LEU A 31 2.74 2.94 7.10
N ILE A 32 1.42 2.80 7.03
CA ILE A 32 0.64 1.84 7.81
C ILE A 32 0.07 0.78 6.86
N ASP A 33 0.32 -0.49 7.17
CA ASP A 33 -0.45 -1.62 6.65
C ASP A 33 -1.56 -1.91 7.68
N PRO A 34 -2.83 -1.56 7.39
CA PRO A 34 -3.86 -1.44 8.42
C PRO A 34 -4.54 -2.76 8.76
N LYS A 35 -5.21 -2.78 9.92
CA LYS A 35 -6.13 -3.85 10.31
C LYS A 35 -7.38 -3.31 10.98
N GLY A 36 -8.53 -3.96 10.67
CA GLY A 36 -9.83 -3.59 11.22
C GLY A 36 -10.50 -2.43 10.48
N ALA A 37 -11.70 -2.06 10.93
CA ALA A 37 -12.54 -1.06 10.28
C ALA A 37 -12.31 0.38 10.76
N ASP A 38 -11.76 0.54 11.97
CA ASP A 38 -11.48 1.86 12.55
C ASP A 38 -10.00 2.20 12.42
N TRP A 39 -9.71 3.18 11.55
CA TRP A 39 -8.36 3.68 11.29
C TRP A 39 -8.04 4.98 12.03
N THR A 40 -8.84 5.36 13.02
CA THR A 40 -8.61 6.59 13.82
C THR A 40 -7.21 6.62 14.42
N LYS A 41 -6.70 5.46 14.87
CA LYS A 41 -5.34 5.32 15.41
C LYS A 41 -4.21 5.55 14.39
N TYR A 42 -4.52 5.58 13.09
CA TYR A 42 -3.56 5.83 12.01
C TYR A 42 -3.66 7.25 11.44
N SER A 43 -4.52 8.09 12.02
CA SER A 43 -4.75 9.46 11.55
C SER A 43 -3.45 10.25 11.43
N GLY A 44 -3.28 10.95 10.31
CA GLY A 44 -2.10 11.77 10.02
C GLY A 44 -0.90 11.02 9.42
N CYS A 45 -1.02 9.71 9.14
CA CYS A 45 0.04 8.97 8.43
C CYS A 45 0.19 9.45 6.97
N ASP A 46 1.38 9.22 6.41
CA ASP A 46 1.65 9.58 5.01
C ASP A 46 1.03 8.59 4.03
N PHE A 47 1.08 7.30 4.35
CA PHE A 47 0.56 6.23 3.51
C PHE A 47 -0.22 5.21 4.31
N ILE A 48 -1.29 4.68 3.70
CA ILE A 48 -1.96 3.47 4.16
C ILE A 48 -2.15 2.51 2.99
N THR A 49 -1.93 1.20 3.22
CA THR A 49 -1.93 0.17 2.17
C THR A 49 -2.98 -0.93 2.39
N PRO A 50 -4.28 -0.59 2.48
CA PRO A 50 -5.32 -1.60 2.66
C PRO A 50 -5.47 -2.49 1.43
N ASN A 51 -5.85 -3.74 1.64
CA ASN A 51 -6.45 -4.53 0.58
C ASN A 51 -7.94 -4.15 0.40
N LEU A 52 -8.57 -4.65 -0.68
CA LEU A 52 -9.97 -4.32 -0.98
C LEU A 52 -10.93 -4.67 0.17
N LYS A 53 -10.70 -5.79 0.87
CA LYS A 53 -11.54 -6.21 2.00
C LYS A 53 -11.42 -5.22 3.17
N GLU A 54 -10.21 -4.86 3.53
CA GLU A 54 -9.94 -3.86 4.59
C GLU A 54 -10.50 -2.49 4.23
N MET A 55 -10.41 -2.13 2.93
CA MET A 55 -11.02 -0.91 2.42
C MET A 55 -12.55 -0.91 2.59
N CYS A 56 -13.22 -2.01 2.24
CA CYS A 56 -14.66 -2.18 2.43
C CYS A 56 -15.04 -2.14 3.93
N GLU A 57 -14.27 -2.78 4.79
CA GLU A 57 -14.50 -2.76 6.24
C GLU A 57 -14.42 -1.32 6.80
N ALA A 58 -13.39 -0.55 6.42
CA ALA A 58 -13.21 0.83 6.87
C ALA A 58 -14.26 1.79 6.31
N ALA A 59 -14.70 1.56 5.06
CA ALA A 59 -15.77 2.31 4.43
C ALA A 59 -17.17 1.95 4.98
N GLY A 60 -17.31 0.84 5.71
CA GLY A 60 -18.57 0.34 6.22
C GLY A 60 -19.55 -0.11 5.14
N CYS A 61 -19.05 -0.51 3.96
CA CYS A 61 -19.87 -0.96 2.83
C CYS A 61 -19.17 -2.06 2.04
N GLN A 62 -19.96 -2.92 1.41
CA GLN A 62 -19.48 -3.86 0.41
C GLN A 62 -19.55 -3.19 -0.97
N ARG A 63 -18.46 -3.17 -1.70
CA ARG A 63 -18.38 -2.63 -3.06
C ARG A 63 -17.61 -3.58 -3.96
N ASP A 64 -17.92 -3.55 -5.23
CA ASP A 64 -17.21 -4.31 -6.25
C ASP A 64 -15.81 -3.73 -6.47
N ASN A 65 -14.90 -4.57 -7.01
CA ASN A 65 -13.53 -4.18 -7.33
C ASN A 65 -13.48 -3.34 -8.63
N GLU A 66 -14.36 -2.33 -8.74
CA GLU A 66 -14.40 -1.40 -9.87
C GLU A 66 -13.67 -0.10 -9.52
N ASP A 67 -13.03 0.54 -10.51
CA ASP A 67 -12.15 1.69 -10.31
C ASP A 67 -12.86 2.83 -9.58
N ASN A 68 -14.06 3.21 -10.04
CA ASN A 68 -14.83 4.28 -9.42
C ASN A 68 -15.22 3.96 -7.97
N ALA A 69 -15.65 2.72 -7.70
CA ALA A 69 -16.03 2.30 -6.36
C ALA A 69 -14.83 2.34 -5.38
N VAL A 70 -13.66 1.87 -5.83
CA VAL A 70 -12.44 1.90 -5.03
C VAL A 70 -11.99 3.34 -4.77
N VAL A 71 -12.05 4.21 -5.77
CA VAL A 71 -11.70 5.63 -5.62
C VAL A 71 -12.64 6.34 -4.63
N GLU A 72 -13.96 6.11 -4.71
CA GLU A 72 -14.93 6.68 -3.78
C GLU A 72 -14.65 6.25 -2.33
N MET A 73 -14.42 4.95 -2.10
CA MET A 73 -14.08 4.43 -0.77
C MET A 73 -12.76 5.00 -0.25
N ALA A 74 -11.73 5.05 -1.09
CA ALA A 74 -10.41 5.55 -0.71
C ALA A 74 -10.46 7.05 -0.36
N ARG A 75 -11.20 7.86 -1.11
CA ARG A 75 -11.42 9.29 -0.79
C ARG A 75 -12.16 9.45 0.54
N ALA A 76 -13.25 8.73 0.73
CA ALA A 76 -14.03 8.80 1.96
C ALA A 76 -13.19 8.40 3.19
N ALA A 77 -12.38 7.33 3.08
CA ALA A 77 -11.50 6.91 4.16
C ALA A 77 -10.38 7.92 4.42
N ARG A 78 -9.77 8.46 3.35
CA ARG A 78 -8.74 9.49 3.44
C ARG A 78 -9.24 10.71 4.21
N ASP A 79 -10.42 11.20 3.85
CA ASP A 79 -11.00 12.38 4.47
C ASP A 79 -11.45 12.11 5.92
N LYS A 80 -12.09 10.95 6.15
CA LYS A 80 -12.55 10.53 7.49
C LYS A 80 -11.41 10.36 8.49
N PHE A 81 -10.29 9.79 8.05
CA PHE A 81 -9.17 9.43 8.93
C PHE A 81 -7.95 10.33 8.76
N SER A 82 -8.04 11.42 7.96
CA SER A 82 -6.96 12.38 7.74
C SER A 82 -5.66 11.73 7.24
N ILE A 83 -5.78 10.84 6.24
CA ILE A 83 -4.66 10.12 5.64
C ILE A 83 -4.22 10.85 4.36
N LYS A 84 -2.91 10.99 4.11
CA LYS A 84 -2.42 11.72 2.94
C LYS A 84 -2.56 10.91 1.64
N ASN A 85 -2.12 9.65 1.65
CA ASN A 85 -2.13 8.78 0.48
C ASN A 85 -2.74 7.42 0.83
N VAL A 86 -3.75 6.99 0.09
CA VAL A 86 -4.35 5.65 0.20
C VAL A 86 -3.92 4.83 -1.03
N VAL A 87 -3.24 3.71 -0.82
CA VAL A 87 -2.83 2.78 -1.88
C VAL A 87 -3.55 1.46 -1.67
N VAL A 88 -4.65 1.28 -2.40
CA VAL A 88 -5.47 0.07 -2.28
C VAL A 88 -4.88 -1.06 -3.12
N THR A 89 -4.57 -2.21 -2.50
CA THR A 89 -4.19 -3.42 -3.23
C THR A 89 -5.45 -4.18 -3.65
N ARG A 90 -5.53 -4.57 -4.94
CA ARG A 90 -6.74 -5.00 -5.62
C ARG A 90 -6.62 -6.38 -6.29
N SER A 91 -5.68 -7.20 -5.80
CA SER A 91 -5.40 -8.53 -6.34
C SER A 91 -5.14 -8.50 -7.85
N GLU A 92 -5.97 -9.18 -8.67
CA GLU A 92 -5.86 -9.26 -10.13
C GLU A 92 -6.00 -7.90 -10.86
N LYS A 93 -6.54 -6.89 -10.20
CA LYS A 93 -6.61 -5.51 -10.73
C LYS A 93 -5.42 -4.63 -10.33
N GLY A 94 -4.43 -5.18 -9.63
CA GLY A 94 -3.20 -4.46 -9.24
C GLY A 94 -3.40 -3.49 -8.09
N MET A 95 -3.09 -2.21 -8.27
CA MET A 95 -3.14 -1.19 -7.20
C MET A 95 -3.77 0.11 -7.67
N THR A 96 -4.39 0.81 -6.72
CA THR A 96 -4.92 2.16 -6.96
C THR A 96 -4.41 3.11 -5.89
N LEU A 97 -3.69 4.15 -6.29
CA LEU A 97 -3.32 5.29 -5.45
C LEU A 97 -4.42 6.35 -5.53
N VAL A 98 -4.79 6.89 -4.38
CA VAL A 98 -5.70 8.04 -4.26
C VAL A 98 -5.12 9.02 -3.25
N ASN A 99 -4.90 10.26 -3.67
CA ASN A 99 -4.53 11.37 -2.80
C ASN A 99 -5.28 12.65 -3.21
N ASP A 100 -4.83 13.83 -2.75
CA ASP A 100 -5.45 15.14 -3.05
C ASP A 100 -5.33 15.54 -4.51
N THR A 101 -4.26 15.15 -5.17
CA THR A 101 -3.84 15.68 -6.47
C THR A 101 -4.03 14.71 -7.61
N GLU A 102 -4.00 13.40 -7.32
CA GLU A 102 -3.97 12.39 -8.37
C GLU A 102 -4.69 11.09 -7.98
N ILE A 103 -5.10 10.37 -9.00
CA ILE A 103 -5.59 8.99 -8.94
C ILE A 103 -4.79 8.20 -9.96
N ILE A 104 -4.12 7.14 -9.51
CA ILE A 104 -3.31 6.29 -10.39
C ILE A 104 -3.78 4.85 -10.24
N HIS A 105 -4.12 4.22 -11.37
CA HIS A 105 -4.42 2.80 -11.45
C HIS A 105 -3.25 2.07 -12.10
N ASN A 106 -2.57 1.21 -11.35
CA ASN A 106 -1.52 0.33 -11.84
C ASN A 106 -2.08 -1.09 -11.97
N PRO A 107 -2.27 -1.63 -13.19
CA PRO A 107 -2.78 -2.99 -13.39
C PRO A 107 -1.82 -4.02 -12.82
N ALA A 108 -2.33 -5.19 -12.42
CA ALA A 108 -1.49 -6.29 -11.95
C ALA A 108 -0.50 -6.72 -13.02
N THR A 109 0.72 -7.05 -12.60
CA THR A 109 1.82 -7.41 -13.49
C THR A 109 2.16 -8.90 -13.49
N ALA A 110 1.66 -9.66 -12.51
CA ALA A 110 1.85 -11.11 -12.44
C ALA A 110 1.02 -11.82 -13.52
N MET A 111 1.68 -12.62 -14.35
CA MET A 111 1.01 -13.48 -15.33
C MET A 111 0.46 -14.76 -14.71
N GLU A 112 1.13 -15.26 -13.66
CA GLU A 112 0.75 -16.44 -12.88
C GLU A 112 0.91 -16.14 -11.40
N VAL A 113 -0.04 -16.59 -10.59
CA VAL A 113 -0.01 -16.41 -9.13
C VAL A 113 0.13 -17.79 -8.49
N PHE A 114 1.23 -18.01 -7.77
CA PHE A 114 1.48 -19.25 -7.02
C PHE A 114 1.13 -19.09 -5.54
N ASP A 115 1.55 -17.99 -4.93
CA ASP A 115 1.31 -17.72 -3.51
C ASP A 115 1.27 -16.21 -3.26
N VAL A 116 0.26 -15.74 -2.54
CA VAL A 116 0.11 -14.33 -2.20
C VAL A 116 0.76 -13.93 -0.87
N SER A 117 1.38 -14.90 -0.19
CA SER A 117 2.01 -14.67 1.12
C SER A 117 3.16 -13.67 1.01
N GLY A 118 3.11 -12.59 1.83
CA GLY A 118 4.13 -11.56 1.85
C GLY A 118 3.99 -10.50 0.75
N ALA A 119 2.98 -10.58 -0.12
CA ALA A 119 2.75 -9.56 -1.16
C ALA A 119 2.46 -8.17 -0.55
N GLY A 120 1.58 -8.09 0.45
CA GLY A 120 1.27 -6.83 1.17
C GLY A 120 2.50 -6.23 1.86
N ASP A 121 3.27 -7.05 2.59
CA ASP A 121 4.52 -6.62 3.23
C ASP A 121 5.53 -6.09 2.20
N THR A 122 5.63 -6.76 1.04
CA THR A 122 6.51 -6.33 -0.07
C THR A 122 6.06 -4.99 -0.64
N VAL A 123 4.74 -4.80 -0.83
CA VAL A 123 4.17 -3.51 -1.26
C VAL A 123 4.55 -2.41 -0.29
N ALA A 124 4.26 -2.62 1.00
CA ALA A 124 4.53 -1.62 2.04
C ALA A 124 6.02 -1.24 2.11
N ALA A 125 6.90 -2.24 2.12
CA ALA A 125 8.33 -2.02 2.18
C ALA A 125 8.88 -1.30 0.93
N THR A 126 8.47 -1.73 -0.27
CA THR A 126 8.96 -1.17 -1.54
C THR A 126 8.44 0.25 -1.75
N LEU A 127 7.14 0.47 -1.51
CA LEU A 127 6.52 1.79 -1.63
C LEU A 127 7.19 2.80 -0.72
N LEU A 128 7.38 2.46 0.56
CA LEU A 128 7.99 3.38 1.49
C LEU A 128 9.48 3.62 1.20
N ALA A 129 10.22 2.59 0.78
CA ALA A 129 11.61 2.75 0.37
C ALA A 129 11.75 3.71 -0.82
N ALA A 130 10.86 3.58 -1.83
CA ALA A 130 10.81 4.46 -2.98
C ALA A 130 10.45 5.90 -2.61
N ALA A 131 9.40 6.08 -1.80
CA ALA A 131 8.97 7.39 -1.32
C ALA A 131 10.04 8.07 -0.45
N ALA A 132 10.73 7.33 0.42
CA ALA A 132 11.86 7.83 1.20
C ALA A 132 13.06 8.21 0.32
N GLY A 133 13.24 7.51 -0.80
CA GLY A 133 14.19 7.83 -1.86
C GLY A 133 13.78 9.01 -2.76
N LYS A 134 12.63 9.65 -2.47
CA LYS A 134 12.07 10.79 -3.21
C LYS A 134 11.70 10.48 -4.67
N LEU A 135 11.32 9.23 -4.97
CA LEU A 135 10.65 8.93 -6.22
C LEU A 135 9.29 9.66 -6.25
N GLU A 136 8.85 10.02 -7.45
CA GLU A 136 7.47 10.46 -7.68
C GLU A 136 6.49 9.35 -7.25
N LEU A 137 5.34 9.73 -6.69
CA LEU A 137 4.42 8.76 -6.09
C LEU A 137 3.92 7.72 -7.08
N GLY A 138 3.66 8.13 -8.33
CA GLY A 138 3.26 7.20 -9.39
C GLY A 138 4.31 6.12 -9.64
N ASP A 139 5.58 6.51 -9.72
CA ASP A 139 6.71 5.59 -9.91
C ASP A 139 6.92 4.69 -8.70
N ALA A 140 6.74 5.23 -7.48
CA ALA A 140 6.84 4.46 -6.25
C ALA A 140 5.77 3.35 -6.16
N VAL A 141 4.52 3.68 -6.52
CA VAL A 141 3.41 2.70 -6.57
C VAL A 141 3.62 1.70 -7.70
N PHE A 142 4.08 2.14 -8.86
CA PHE A 142 4.43 1.26 -9.97
C PHE A 142 5.51 0.26 -9.56
N MET A 143 6.59 0.73 -8.94
CA MET A 143 7.68 -0.12 -8.45
C MET A 143 7.20 -1.13 -7.39
N ALA A 144 6.33 -0.71 -6.47
CA ALA A 144 5.74 -1.58 -5.46
C ALA A 144 4.84 -2.67 -6.09
N ASN A 145 4.06 -2.31 -7.12
CA ASN A 145 3.22 -3.25 -7.87
C ASN A 145 4.06 -4.30 -8.62
N ARG A 146 5.18 -3.89 -9.22
CA ARG A 146 6.14 -4.81 -9.87
C ARG A 146 6.77 -5.77 -8.86
N ALA A 147 7.21 -5.24 -7.70
CA ALA A 147 7.78 -6.06 -6.64
C ALA A 147 6.78 -7.11 -6.12
N ALA A 148 5.51 -6.72 -5.91
CA ALA A 148 4.45 -7.65 -5.54
C ALA A 148 4.23 -8.73 -6.61
N GLY A 149 4.24 -8.35 -7.90
CA GLY A 149 4.13 -9.28 -9.02
C GLY A 149 5.22 -10.36 -9.03
N ILE A 150 6.46 -9.99 -8.71
CA ILE A 150 7.58 -10.93 -8.55
C ILE A 150 7.31 -11.92 -7.41
N VAL A 151 6.86 -11.41 -6.25
CA VAL A 151 6.63 -12.24 -5.05
C VAL A 151 5.51 -13.25 -5.28
N VAL A 152 4.37 -12.84 -5.82
CA VAL A 152 3.22 -13.73 -6.02
C VAL A 152 3.47 -14.81 -7.07
N ALA A 153 4.48 -14.64 -7.93
CA ALA A 153 4.93 -15.64 -8.91
C ALA A 153 5.88 -16.70 -8.30
N LYS A 154 6.16 -16.64 -7.00
CA LYS A 154 7.02 -17.60 -6.28
C LYS A 154 6.19 -18.42 -5.31
N ALA A 155 6.68 -19.60 -4.96
CA ALA A 155 6.07 -20.45 -3.93
C ALA A 155 6.58 -20.04 -2.54
N GLY A 156 5.66 -19.84 -1.60
CA GLY A 156 5.95 -19.44 -0.22
C GLY A 156 6.35 -17.96 -0.10
N THR A 157 6.69 -17.56 1.12
CA THR A 157 7.14 -16.18 1.40
C THR A 157 8.51 -15.95 0.75
N TYR A 158 8.55 -15.08 -0.24
CA TYR A 158 9.75 -14.79 -1.03
C TYR A 158 10.19 -13.33 -0.83
N PRO A 159 11.45 -13.05 -0.42
CA PRO A 159 11.97 -11.70 -0.37
C PRO A 159 12.38 -11.25 -1.78
N VAL A 160 11.85 -10.13 -2.24
CA VAL A 160 12.26 -9.53 -3.51
C VAL A 160 13.71 -9.02 -3.41
N HIS A 161 14.56 -9.40 -4.38
CA HIS A 161 15.93 -8.92 -4.45
C HIS A 161 16.05 -7.73 -5.40
N ARG A 162 16.93 -6.77 -5.04
CA ARG A 162 17.16 -5.56 -5.81
C ARG A 162 17.43 -5.82 -7.29
N ASP A 163 18.30 -6.79 -7.60
CA ASP A 163 18.72 -7.06 -8.98
C ASP A 163 17.58 -7.70 -9.80
N GLU A 164 16.70 -8.48 -9.16
CA GLU A 164 15.51 -9.07 -9.78
C GLU A 164 14.49 -7.98 -10.12
N LEU A 165 14.21 -7.08 -9.18
CA LEU A 165 13.31 -5.96 -9.41
C LEU A 165 13.86 -5.01 -10.49
N LEU A 166 15.15 -4.70 -10.45
CA LEU A 166 15.78 -3.85 -11.47
C LEU A 166 15.69 -4.47 -12.87
N LYS A 167 15.94 -5.77 -12.99
CA LYS A 167 15.82 -6.48 -14.26
C LYS A 167 14.39 -6.45 -14.79
N ASP A 168 13.40 -6.61 -13.92
CA ASP A 168 11.98 -6.57 -14.26
C ASP A 168 11.57 -5.18 -14.77
N LEU A 169 11.95 -4.12 -14.07
CA LEU A 169 11.70 -2.74 -14.46
C LEU A 169 12.31 -2.38 -15.83
N LEU A 170 13.58 -2.77 -16.08
CA LEU A 170 14.27 -2.51 -17.35
C LEU A 170 13.70 -3.30 -18.55
N THR A 171 12.96 -4.37 -18.30
CA THR A 171 12.33 -5.16 -19.37
C THR A 171 11.06 -4.49 -19.90
N GLU A 172 10.38 -3.69 -19.10
CA GLU A 172 9.18 -2.93 -19.47
C GLU A 172 9.49 -1.69 -20.35
N GLU A 173 10.61 -1.01 -20.10
CA GLU A 173 11.02 0.17 -20.91
C GLU A 173 11.28 -0.17 -22.38
N ARG A 174 11.35 -1.46 -22.72
CA ARG A 174 11.63 -1.93 -24.09
C ARG A 174 10.40 -2.38 -24.87
N LYS A 175 9.19 -2.23 -24.28
CA LYS A 175 7.93 -2.55 -24.95
C LYS A 175 7.17 -1.27 -25.28
#